data_936a92506c89b2b02bf3d872c57e5d18
#
_entry.id   936a92506c89b2b02bf3d872c57e5d18
#
_cell.length_a   1.000
_cell.length_b   1.000
_cell.length_c   1.000
_cell.angle_alpha   90.00
_cell.angle_beta   90.00
_cell.angle_gamma   90.00
#
_symmetry.space_group_name_H-M   'P 1'
#
loop_
_entity.id
_entity.type
_entity.pdbx_description
1 polymer ?
#
loop_
_entity_poly.entity_id
_entity_poly.type
_entity_poly.pdbx_seq_one_letter_code
_entity_poly.pdbx_strand_id
1 'polypeptide(L)'
;MTALVRKQLIPLLNATHANDDPNPGLLIQRGLRVWDSTDKAKADKKDLIDVITNLKPSDLYQLAFDRWLLQTQQKQNFAALPATIDGRLMTGLALGGTLETGVTTQHSYGMPMLAGSSVKGAVRAYAENLFSQKDADGKVILDEKGKTQIDVAMKPILDTLFGADEDAE
;
A
#
# COMPACT_ATOMS: atom_id res chain seq x y z
N MET A 1 0.30 28.63 -15.45
CA MET A 1 1.25 27.66 -14.87
C MET A 1 1.46 27.95 -13.40
N THR A 2 1.10 27.02 -12.55
CA THR A 2 1.31 27.14 -11.10
C THR A 2 2.50 26.26 -10.72
N ALA A 3 3.56 26.88 -10.18
CA ALA A 3 4.70 26.14 -9.68
C ALA A 3 4.32 25.47 -8.34
N LEU A 4 4.46 24.15 -8.25
CA LEU A 4 4.18 23.38 -7.05
C LEU A 4 5.41 23.26 -6.12
N VAL A 5 6.57 23.55 -6.65
CA VAL A 5 7.85 23.40 -5.95
C VAL A 5 8.49 24.75 -5.71
N ARG A 6 9.13 24.91 -4.55
CA ARG A 6 9.92 26.12 -4.24
C ARG A 6 11.01 26.30 -5.29
N LYS A 7 11.20 27.54 -5.76
CA LYS A 7 12.20 27.87 -6.80
C LYS A 7 13.60 27.31 -6.52
N GLN A 8 14.00 27.27 -5.24
CA GLN A 8 15.30 26.75 -4.80
C GLN A 8 15.46 25.25 -4.98
N LEU A 9 14.35 24.47 -5.03
CA LEU A 9 14.37 23.01 -5.21
C LEU A 9 14.31 22.60 -6.68
N ILE A 10 13.91 23.50 -7.59
CA ILE A 10 13.79 23.20 -9.02
C ILE A 10 15.12 22.67 -9.60
N PRO A 11 16.29 23.29 -9.33
CA PRO A 11 17.56 22.79 -9.86
C PRO A 11 17.87 21.37 -9.39
N LEU A 12 17.58 21.07 -8.10
CA LEU A 12 17.79 19.74 -7.54
C LEU A 12 16.89 18.70 -8.22
N LEU A 13 15.61 18.99 -8.39
CA LEU A 13 14.68 18.09 -9.09
C LEU A 13 15.02 17.88 -10.56
N ASN A 14 15.54 18.93 -11.24
CA ASN A 14 15.99 18.82 -12.62
C ASN A 14 17.26 18.00 -12.77
N ALA A 15 18.12 18.01 -11.74
CA ALA A 15 19.36 17.23 -11.70
C ALA A 15 19.14 15.80 -11.18
N THR A 16 17.97 15.48 -10.60
CA THR A 16 17.69 14.16 -10.05
C THR A 16 17.57 13.12 -11.16
N HIS A 17 18.42 12.13 -11.11
CA HIS A 17 18.45 10.98 -12.00
C HIS A 17 18.25 9.69 -11.20
N ALA A 18 17.91 8.61 -11.88
CA ALA A 18 17.71 7.30 -11.25
C ALA A 18 18.94 6.80 -10.46
N ASN A 19 20.12 7.28 -10.80
CA ASN A 19 21.40 6.90 -10.16
C ASN A 19 21.72 7.72 -8.91
N ASP A 20 20.96 8.78 -8.61
CA ASP A 20 21.22 9.66 -7.45
C ASP A 20 20.56 9.13 -6.16
N ASP A 21 19.98 7.95 -6.21
CA ASP A 21 19.30 7.27 -5.09
C ASP A 21 18.25 8.14 -4.37
N PRO A 22 17.37 8.85 -5.12
CA PRO A 22 16.35 9.66 -4.51
C PRO A 22 15.26 8.76 -3.89
N ASN A 23 14.64 9.23 -2.81
CA ASN A 23 13.51 8.54 -2.19
C ASN A 23 12.27 8.56 -3.13
N PRO A 24 11.82 7.42 -3.68
CA PRO A 24 10.73 7.39 -4.65
C PRO A 24 9.40 7.84 -4.06
N GLY A 25 9.13 7.57 -2.78
CA GLY A 25 7.91 8.02 -2.11
C GLY A 25 7.85 9.55 -2.00
N LEU A 26 8.99 10.19 -1.75
CA LEU A 26 9.08 11.65 -1.74
C LEU A 26 8.86 12.23 -3.14
N LEU A 27 9.40 11.60 -4.18
CA LEU A 27 9.17 12.01 -5.56
C LEU A 27 7.69 11.89 -5.96
N ILE A 28 7.03 10.79 -5.60
CA ILE A 28 5.59 10.60 -5.84
C ILE A 28 4.77 11.73 -5.20
N GLN A 29 5.12 12.10 -3.97
CA GLN A 29 4.34 13.08 -3.21
C GLN A 29 4.67 14.53 -3.57
N ARG A 30 5.91 14.84 -3.94
CA ARG A 30 6.43 16.20 -4.02
C ARG A 30 7.25 16.51 -5.27
N GLY A 31 7.48 15.53 -6.14
CA GLY A 31 8.36 15.68 -7.30
C GLY A 31 7.75 16.41 -8.48
N LEU A 32 6.42 16.51 -8.58
CA LEU A 32 5.77 17.23 -9.67
C LEU A 32 6.07 18.74 -9.58
N ARG A 33 6.66 19.29 -10.62
CA ARG A 33 7.16 20.67 -10.62
C ARG A 33 6.10 21.70 -10.99
N VAL A 34 5.22 21.34 -11.92
CA VAL A 34 4.22 22.25 -12.49
C VAL A 34 2.85 21.59 -12.50
N TRP A 35 1.84 22.34 -12.08
CA TRP A 35 0.44 21.99 -12.27
C TRP A 35 -0.16 22.89 -13.34
N ASP A 36 -0.64 22.28 -14.40
CA ASP A 36 -1.34 22.96 -15.49
C ASP A 36 -2.26 21.96 -16.20
N SER A 37 -3.33 22.44 -16.79
CA SER A 37 -4.24 21.63 -17.62
C SER A 37 -3.71 21.42 -19.06
N THR A 38 -2.53 21.94 -19.37
CA THR A 38 -1.91 21.87 -20.69
C THR A 38 -1.12 20.58 -20.93
N ASP A 39 -0.78 20.31 -22.18
CA ASP A 39 0.04 19.16 -22.57
C ASP A 39 1.45 19.17 -21.95
N LYS A 40 1.94 20.36 -21.57
CA LYS A 40 3.22 20.50 -20.87
C LYS A 40 3.19 19.87 -19.48
N ALA A 41 2.09 20.00 -18.75
CA ALA A 41 1.94 19.35 -17.46
C ALA A 41 1.84 17.82 -17.56
N LYS A 42 1.23 17.32 -18.64
CA LYS A 42 1.21 15.88 -18.94
C LYS A 42 2.61 15.34 -19.20
N ALA A 43 3.44 16.10 -19.93
CA ALA A 43 4.84 15.74 -20.16
C ALA A 43 5.63 15.72 -18.84
N ASP A 44 5.47 16.72 -17.97
CA ASP A 44 6.15 16.78 -16.66
C ASP A 44 5.74 15.61 -15.74
N LYS A 45 4.46 15.20 -15.75
CA LYS A 45 3.99 13.99 -15.05
C LYS A 45 4.63 12.73 -15.61
N LYS A 46 4.69 12.59 -16.93
CA LYS A 46 5.27 11.43 -17.59
C LYS A 46 6.76 11.31 -17.24
N ASP A 47 7.51 12.40 -17.40
CA ASP A 47 8.93 12.44 -17.09
C ASP A 47 9.21 12.03 -15.62
N LEU A 48 8.39 12.53 -14.68
CA LEU A 48 8.50 12.15 -13.28
C LEU A 48 8.21 10.65 -13.05
N ILE A 49 7.17 10.11 -13.69
CA ILE A 49 6.82 8.69 -13.61
C ILE A 49 7.95 7.85 -14.20
N ASP A 50 8.52 8.26 -15.35
CA ASP A 50 9.62 7.56 -16.00
C ASP A 50 10.86 7.54 -15.09
N VAL A 51 11.17 8.62 -14.38
CA VAL A 51 12.23 8.64 -13.36
C VAL A 51 11.92 7.63 -12.26
N ILE A 52 10.74 7.69 -11.67
CA ILE A 52 10.35 6.82 -10.53
C ILE A 52 10.39 5.34 -10.91
N THR A 53 9.90 4.98 -12.08
CA THR A 53 9.85 3.57 -12.54
C THR A 53 11.20 2.98 -12.84
N ASN A 54 12.20 3.82 -13.11
CA ASN A 54 13.59 3.39 -13.35
C ASN A 54 14.46 3.39 -12.10
N LEU A 55 13.93 3.83 -10.94
CA LEU A 55 14.68 3.79 -9.69
C LEU A 55 14.93 2.34 -9.24
N LYS A 56 16.12 2.11 -8.74
CA LYS A 56 16.48 0.85 -8.07
C LYS A 56 16.38 1.03 -6.56
N PRO A 57 16.15 -0.07 -5.80
CA PRO A 57 16.27 -0.02 -4.36
C PRO A 57 17.65 0.47 -3.93
N SER A 58 17.69 1.38 -2.96
CA SER A 58 18.97 1.86 -2.43
C SER A 58 19.72 0.79 -1.66
N ASP A 59 21.05 0.90 -1.59
CA ASP A 59 21.87 0.01 -0.77
C ASP A 59 21.44 0.06 0.71
N LEU A 60 21.02 1.25 1.17
CA LEU A 60 20.53 1.43 2.53
C LEU A 60 19.21 0.66 2.76
N TYR A 61 18.29 0.69 1.78
CA TYR A 61 17.08 -0.12 1.85
C TYR A 61 17.40 -1.61 1.83
N GLN A 62 18.31 -2.05 0.96
CA GLN A 62 18.71 -3.45 0.89
C GLN A 62 19.27 -3.92 2.24
N LEU A 63 20.15 -3.14 2.85
CA LEU A 63 20.70 -3.44 4.18
C LEU A 63 19.60 -3.52 5.26
N ALA A 64 18.65 -2.61 5.24
CA ALA A 64 17.52 -2.61 6.18
C ALA A 64 16.62 -3.83 5.98
N PHE A 65 16.36 -4.20 4.72
CA PHE A 65 15.57 -5.38 4.37
C PHE A 65 16.25 -6.67 4.82
N ASP A 66 17.57 -6.80 4.60
CA ASP A 66 18.34 -7.97 5.00
C ASP A 66 18.35 -8.14 6.53
N ARG A 67 18.47 -7.04 7.28
CA ARG A 67 18.36 -7.06 8.75
C ARG A 67 16.97 -7.50 9.21
N TRP A 68 15.92 -6.98 8.58
CA TRP A 68 14.56 -7.39 8.88
C TRP A 68 14.35 -8.87 8.56
N LEU A 69 14.85 -9.35 7.44
CA LEU A 69 14.76 -10.74 7.03
C LEU A 69 15.45 -11.67 8.04
N LEU A 70 16.66 -11.32 8.49
CA LEU A 70 17.38 -12.08 9.52
C LEU A 70 16.60 -12.18 10.84
N GLN A 71 15.94 -11.10 11.29
CA GLN A 71 15.12 -11.11 12.48
C GLN A 71 13.88 -12.00 12.33
N THR A 72 13.22 -11.95 11.18
CA THR A 72 12.00 -12.71 10.91
C THR A 72 12.25 -14.20 10.65
N GLN A 73 13.52 -14.63 10.46
CA GLN A 73 13.90 -16.03 10.39
C GLN A 73 13.85 -16.76 11.75
N GLN A 74 13.74 -16.04 12.86
CA GLN A 74 13.60 -16.64 14.19
C GLN A 74 12.21 -17.25 14.36
N LYS A 75 12.05 -18.52 13.98
CA LYS A 75 10.77 -19.26 13.91
C LYS A 75 9.99 -19.33 15.23
N GLN A 76 10.63 -19.06 16.36
CA GLN A 76 9.95 -19.05 17.67
C GLN A 76 8.99 -17.87 17.83
N ASN A 77 9.30 -16.73 17.20
CA ASN A 77 8.58 -15.48 17.39
C ASN A 77 7.93 -14.95 16.10
N PHE A 78 8.31 -15.49 14.95
CA PHE A 78 7.88 -15.00 13.65
C PHE A 78 7.42 -16.14 12.74
N ALA A 79 6.37 -15.87 11.98
CA ALA A 79 5.98 -16.67 10.83
C ALA A 79 6.11 -15.79 9.58
N ALA A 80 6.95 -16.19 8.65
CA ALA A 80 7.15 -15.49 7.38
C ALA A 80 6.56 -16.32 6.24
N LEU A 81 5.71 -15.71 5.44
CA LEU A 81 5.12 -16.31 4.25
C LEU A 81 5.46 -15.43 3.05
N PRO A 82 6.30 -15.91 2.11
CA PRO A 82 6.51 -15.21 0.86
C PRO A 82 5.24 -15.28 0.00
N ALA A 83 4.86 -14.15 -0.58
CA ALA A 83 3.74 -14.07 -1.52
C ALA A 83 4.17 -13.35 -2.78
N THR A 84 3.72 -13.82 -3.93
CA THR A 84 3.94 -13.18 -5.22
C THR A 84 2.67 -12.46 -5.64
N ILE A 85 2.81 -11.20 -6.07
CA ILE A 85 1.68 -10.43 -6.58
C ILE A 85 1.32 -10.98 -7.96
N ASP A 86 0.07 -11.42 -8.11
CA ASP A 86 -0.50 -11.82 -9.39
C ASP A 86 -1.33 -10.65 -9.95
N GLY A 87 -0.83 -10.01 -11.01
CA GLY A 87 -1.44 -8.84 -11.61
C GLY A 87 -0.99 -7.50 -11.03
N ARG A 88 -1.93 -6.56 -10.89
CA ARG A 88 -1.64 -5.18 -10.43
C ARG A 88 -2.03 -5.00 -8.98
N LEU A 89 -1.06 -4.58 -8.17
CA LEU A 89 -1.32 -4.17 -6.80
C LEU A 89 -1.63 -2.68 -6.75
N MET A 90 -2.81 -2.34 -6.23
CA MET A 90 -3.24 -0.95 -6.02
C MET A 90 -3.36 -0.69 -4.52
N THR A 91 -2.45 0.10 -3.98
CA THR A 91 -2.45 0.50 -2.56
C THR A 91 -2.39 2.02 -2.46
N GLY A 92 -3.19 2.60 -1.58
CA GLY A 92 -3.15 4.04 -1.34
C GLY A 92 -3.77 4.91 -2.44
N LEU A 93 -4.66 4.37 -3.27
CA LEU A 93 -5.35 5.13 -4.33
C LEU A 93 -6.08 6.36 -3.79
N ALA A 94 -6.65 6.27 -2.60
CA ALA A 94 -7.37 7.36 -1.94
C ALA A 94 -6.45 8.43 -1.33
N LEU A 95 -5.13 8.22 -1.30
CA LEU A 95 -4.19 9.16 -0.68
C LEU A 95 -4.06 10.47 -1.44
N GLY A 96 -4.70 10.61 -2.57
CA GLY A 96 -4.75 11.83 -3.37
C GLY A 96 -3.38 12.53 -3.45
N GLY A 97 -2.95 12.89 -4.61
CA GLY A 97 -1.68 13.58 -4.76
C GLY A 97 -1.62 14.33 -6.08
N THR A 98 -0.53 15.00 -6.32
CA THR A 98 -0.32 15.75 -7.57
C THR A 98 -0.32 14.87 -8.80
N LEU A 99 -0.10 13.56 -8.65
CA LEU A 99 -0.17 12.58 -9.74
C LEU A 99 -1.57 11.99 -9.95
N GLU A 100 -2.60 12.42 -9.16
CA GLU A 100 -3.99 11.93 -9.22
C GLU A 100 -4.16 10.46 -8.81
N THR A 101 -3.09 9.74 -8.61
CA THR A 101 -3.04 8.38 -8.07
C THR A 101 -2.05 8.34 -6.93
N GLY A 102 -2.36 7.56 -5.90
CA GLY A 102 -1.47 7.34 -4.78
C GLY A 102 -0.88 5.93 -4.77
N VAL A 103 0.27 5.80 -4.15
CA VAL A 103 0.89 4.52 -3.78
C VAL A 103 1.29 4.61 -2.32
N THR A 104 0.92 3.61 -1.53
CA THR A 104 1.40 3.53 -0.15
C THR A 104 2.88 3.16 -0.17
N THR A 105 3.70 4.04 0.39
CA THR A 105 5.16 3.84 0.46
C THR A 105 5.64 3.87 1.91
N GLN A 106 6.67 3.11 2.18
CA GLN A 106 7.39 3.18 3.44
C GLN A 106 8.13 4.53 3.51
N HIS A 107 7.92 5.28 4.59
CA HIS A 107 8.34 6.68 4.65
C HIS A 107 9.84 6.88 4.52
N SER A 108 10.66 6.07 5.20
CA SER A 108 12.12 6.25 5.24
C SER A 108 12.80 5.96 3.91
N TYR A 109 12.34 4.93 3.19
CA TYR A 109 12.99 4.47 1.96
C TYR A 109 12.17 4.73 0.70
N GLY A 110 10.91 5.13 0.85
CA GLY A 110 10.00 5.40 -0.26
C GLY A 110 9.58 4.17 -1.06
N MET A 111 9.90 2.98 -0.59
CA MET A 111 9.54 1.74 -1.27
C MET A 111 8.05 1.43 -1.11
N PRO A 112 7.39 0.88 -2.14
CA PRO A 112 6.02 0.43 -2.04
C PRO A 112 5.84 -0.56 -0.90
N MET A 113 4.76 -0.41 -0.14
CA MET A 113 4.46 -1.32 0.97
C MET A 113 2.97 -1.64 1.05
N LEU A 114 2.68 -2.81 1.61
CA LEU A 114 1.35 -3.17 2.08
C LEU A 114 1.24 -2.84 3.57
N ALA A 115 0.31 -1.97 3.93
CA ALA A 115 0.03 -1.71 5.33
C ALA A 115 -0.52 -2.97 6.00
N GLY A 116 -0.03 -3.30 7.20
CA GLY A 116 -0.50 -4.46 7.95
C GLY A 116 -2.01 -4.44 8.21
N SER A 117 -2.58 -3.25 8.41
CA SER A 117 -4.03 -3.06 8.53
C SER A 117 -4.79 -3.48 7.27
N SER A 118 -4.26 -3.18 6.09
CA SER A 118 -4.85 -3.60 4.81
C SER A 118 -4.79 -5.11 4.63
N VAL A 119 -3.67 -5.74 4.99
CA VAL A 119 -3.53 -7.21 4.96
C VAL A 119 -4.49 -7.84 5.96
N LYS A 120 -4.53 -7.34 7.21
CA LYS A 120 -5.44 -7.83 8.24
C LYS A 120 -6.90 -7.73 7.79
N GLY A 121 -7.31 -6.59 7.20
CA GLY A 121 -8.66 -6.38 6.70
C GLY A 121 -9.03 -7.35 5.57
N ALA A 122 -8.13 -7.58 4.62
CA ALA A 122 -8.36 -8.51 3.52
C ALA A 122 -8.46 -9.96 4.01
N VAL A 123 -7.59 -10.37 4.95
CA VAL A 123 -7.63 -11.72 5.54
C VAL A 123 -8.88 -11.90 6.39
N ARG A 124 -9.31 -10.87 7.15
CA ARG A 124 -10.57 -10.89 7.91
C ARG A 124 -11.75 -11.10 6.97
N ALA A 125 -11.88 -10.30 5.92
CA ALA A 125 -12.97 -10.41 4.96
C ALA A 125 -13.02 -11.79 4.28
N TYR A 126 -11.87 -12.36 3.96
CA TYR A 126 -11.78 -13.72 3.43
C TYR A 126 -12.23 -14.78 4.45
N ALA A 127 -11.77 -14.67 5.69
CA ALA A 127 -12.12 -15.58 6.76
C ALA A 127 -13.62 -15.50 7.11
N GLU A 128 -14.21 -14.30 7.15
CA GLU A 128 -15.64 -14.09 7.33
C GLU A 128 -16.45 -14.76 6.21
N ASN A 129 -16.00 -14.65 4.97
CA ASN A 129 -16.65 -15.35 3.85
C ASN A 129 -16.52 -16.87 3.95
N LEU A 130 -15.34 -17.37 4.34
CA LEU A 130 -15.07 -18.79 4.50
C LEU A 130 -15.93 -19.42 5.60
N PHE A 131 -16.08 -18.72 6.72
CA PHE A 131 -16.82 -19.16 7.92
C PHE A 131 -18.25 -18.63 7.97
N SER A 132 -18.75 -18.08 6.86
CA SER A 132 -20.13 -17.62 6.76
C SER A 132 -21.11 -18.77 6.72
N GLN A 133 -22.28 -18.54 7.31
CA GLN A 133 -23.43 -19.39 7.08
C GLN A 133 -23.87 -19.26 5.62
N LYS A 134 -24.21 -20.38 4.99
CA LYS A 134 -24.64 -20.42 3.61
C LYS A 134 -26.01 -21.06 3.53
N ASP A 135 -26.83 -20.57 2.62
CA ASP A 135 -28.12 -21.17 2.29
C ASP A 135 -27.95 -22.46 1.46
N ALA A 136 -29.08 -23.08 1.09
CA ALA A 136 -29.09 -24.30 0.31
C ALA A 136 -28.44 -24.17 -1.08
N ASP A 137 -28.36 -22.96 -1.60
CA ASP A 137 -27.75 -22.63 -2.89
C ASP A 137 -26.26 -22.25 -2.76
N GLY A 138 -25.71 -22.28 -1.53
CA GLY A 138 -24.32 -21.94 -1.23
C GLY A 138 -24.05 -20.43 -1.16
N LYS A 139 -25.07 -19.59 -1.13
CA LYS A 139 -24.95 -18.15 -1.02
C LYS A 139 -24.85 -17.74 0.45
N VAL A 140 -23.97 -16.75 0.72
CA VAL A 140 -23.76 -16.20 2.06
C VAL A 140 -25.03 -15.58 2.60
N ILE A 141 -25.42 -15.93 3.83
CA ILE A 141 -26.54 -15.36 4.55
C ILE A 141 -26.08 -14.04 5.20
N LEU A 142 -26.85 -12.99 4.99
CA LEU A 142 -26.62 -11.68 5.63
C LEU A 142 -27.63 -11.47 6.77
N ASP A 143 -27.21 -10.73 7.79
CA ASP A 143 -28.10 -10.28 8.86
C ASP A 143 -28.98 -9.08 8.40
N GLU A 144 -29.87 -8.60 9.29
CA GLU A 144 -30.74 -7.46 9.03
C GLU A 144 -29.98 -6.15 8.71
N LYS A 145 -28.70 -6.07 9.13
CA LYS A 145 -27.82 -4.92 8.87
C LYS A 145 -26.95 -5.10 7.62
N GLY A 146 -27.13 -6.21 6.89
CA GLY A 146 -26.35 -6.53 5.69
C GLY A 146 -24.94 -7.07 5.99
N LYS A 147 -24.64 -7.43 7.24
CA LYS A 147 -23.37 -8.07 7.63
C LYS A 147 -23.46 -9.58 7.41
N THR A 148 -22.33 -10.21 7.08
CA THR A 148 -22.23 -11.66 6.93
C THR A 148 -22.54 -12.38 8.26
N GLN A 149 -23.48 -13.32 8.24
CA GLN A 149 -23.71 -14.18 9.38
C GLN A 149 -22.62 -15.24 9.48
N ILE A 150 -21.86 -15.20 10.58
CA ILE A 150 -20.76 -16.12 10.83
C ILE A 150 -21.30 -17.35 11.57
N ASP A 151 -20.74 -18.53 11.27
CA ASP A 151 -21.00 -19.73 12.03
C ASP A 151 -20.65 -19.50 13.51
N VAL A 152 -21.58 -19.83 14.39
CA VAL A 152 -21.45 -19.61 15.85
C VAL A 152 -20.19 -20.27 16.41
N ALA A 153 -19.80 -21.43 15.89
CA ALA A 153 -18.59 -22.13 16.32
C ALA A 153 -17.30 -21.41 15.88
N MET A 154 -17.33 -20.62 14.81
CA MET A 154 -16.17 -19.93 14.25
C MET A 154 -16.02 -18.50 14.76
N LYS A 155 -17.09 -17.91 15.31
CA LYS A 155 -17.06 -16.53 15.81
C LYS A 155 -15.96 -16.29 16.86
N PRO A 156 -15.76 -17.14 17.90
CA PRO A 156 -14.69 -16.93 18.88
C PRO A 156 -13.27 -16.95 18.28
N ILE A 157 -13.07 -17.72 17.20
CA ILE A 157 -11.79 -17.77 16.48
C ILE A 157 -11.55 -16.45 15.77
N LEU A 158 -12.55 -15.93 15.05
CA LEU A 158 -12.45 -14.65 14.37
C LEU A 158 -12.21 -13.50 15.35
N ASP A 159 -12.94 -13.47 16.46
CA ASP A 159 -12.80 -12.45 17.49
C ASP A 159 -11.39 -12.48 18.14
N THR A 160 -10.83 -13.67 18.31
CA THR A 160 -9.44 -13.82 18.81
C THR A 160 -8.40 -13.32 17.82
N LEU A 161 -8.57 -13.60 16.52
CA LEU A 161 -7.60 -13.25 15.49
C LEU A 161 -7.70 -11.79 15.06
N PHE A 162 -8.90 -11.25 14.99
CA PHE A 162 -9.15 -9.94 14.39
C PHE A 162 -9.69 -8.88 15.35
N GLY A 163 -10.06 -9.27 16.55
CA GLY A 163 -10.76 -8.46 17.53
C GLY A 163 -12.28 -8.59 17.39
N ALA A 164 -12.97 -8.55 18.51
CA ALA A 164 -14.43 -8.51 18.55
C ALA A 164 -14.94 -7.17 18.00
N ASP A 165 -16.12 -7.20 17.36
CA ASP A 165 -16.83 -5.96 17.00
C ASP A 165 -17.35 -5.31 18.29
N GLU A 166 -16.99 -4.05 18.55
CA GLU A 166 -17.44 -3.28 19.73
C GLU A 166 -18.95 -3.05 19.76
N ASP A 167 -19.65 -3.29 18.66
CA ASP A 167 -21.12 -3.12 18.53
C ASP A 167 -21.92 -4.36 18.96
N ALA A 168 -21.34 -5.31 19.68
CA ALA A 168 -21.99 -6.58 20.06
C ALA A 168 -22.62 -6.56 21.47
N GLU A 169 -22.87 -5.36 22.06
CA GLU A 169 -23.69 -5.15 23.24
C GLU A 169 -25.07 -4.54 22.92
#